data_07f1a628bb4c7459ff9b74c2cf47b1cd
#
_entry.id   07f1a628bb4c7459ff9b74c2cf47b1cd
#
_cell.length_a   1.000
_cell.length_b   1.000
_cell.length_c   1.000
_cell.angle_alpha   90.00
_cell.angle_beta   90.00
_cell.angle_gamma   90.00
#
_symmetry.space_group_name_H-M   'P 1'
#
loop_
_entity.id
_entity.type
_entity.pdbx_description
1 polymer ?
#
loop_
_entity_poly.entity_id
_entity_poly.type
_entity_poly.pdbx_seq_one_letter_code
_entity_poly.pdbx_strand_id
1 'polypeptide(L)'
;LIITLLPGSRAPEAYNNWEMIMVSVSTLVASLQPANSFCEAGTMIFLGAIAPGLDCGILSQSLHIQGWRLCDQSPLQIPDPDSLTFNQKNAYLILTQAAYNECLHLGDLAIAMAGTATEQFIGLGKPAIAIPGGGPQYNAAFAEAQSRLLGISLILVNQPSQVLPAIQSLLKNPDVLHEIAKNGLQRMGLAGAAQRIAECLQERWVSR
;
A
#
# COMPACT_ATOMS: atom_id res chain seq x y z
N LEU A 1 -10.75 8.62 -3.03
CA LEU A 1 -10.14 7.39 -2.55
C LEU A 1 -8.63 7.49 -2.65
N ILE A 2 -7.92 7.24 -1.56
CA ILE A 2 -6.45 7.27 -1.50
C ILE A 2 -5.95 5.84 -1.32
N ILE A 3 -5.08 5.39 -2.21
CA ILE A 3 -4.54 4.03 -2.23
C ILE A 3 -3.02 4.08 -2.07
N THR A 4 -2.49 3.46 -1.01
CA THR A 4 -1.05 3.35 -0.79
C THR A 4 -0.48 2.17 -1.59
N LEU A 5 0.61 2.40 -2.32
CA LEU A 5 1.31 1.38 -3.10
C LEU A 5 2.61 1.00 -2.39
N LEU A 6 2.75 -0.29 -2.05
CA LEU A 6 3.86 -0.85 -1.28
C LEU A 6 4.60 -1.94 -2.09
N PRO A 7 5.51 -1.56 -3.00
CA PRO A 7 6.18 -2.53 -3.88
C PRO A 7 7.28 -3.35 -3.20
N GLY A 8 7.64 -3.01 -1.97
CA GLY A 8 8.80 -3.56 -1.27
C GLY A 8 10.02 -2.64 -1.35
N SER A 9 11.16 -3.11 -0.82
CA SER A 9 12.32 -2.25 -0.59
C SER A 9 13.61 -2.67 -1.30
N ARG A 10 13.65 -3.81 -1.97
CA ARG A 10 14.89 -4.38 -2.53
C ARG A 10 14.81 -4.57 -4.02
N ALA A 11 15.76 -3.96 -4.76
CA ALA A 11 15.93 -4.21 -6.17
C ALA A 11 16.53 -5.61 -6.41
N PRO A 12 16.24 -6.28 -7.53
CA PRO A 12 15.31 -5.85 -8.60
C PRO A 12 13.84 -6.20 -8.30
N GLU A 13 13.56 -6.92 -7.22
CA GLU A 13 12.24 -7.46 -6.90
C GLU A 13 11.18 -6.36 -6.75
N ALA A 14 11.53 -5.25 -6.08
CA ALA A 14 10.60 -4.13 -5.89
C ALA A 14 10.17 -3.47 -7.22
N TYR A 15 11.04 -3.43 -8.23
CA TYR A 15 10.68 -2.95 -9.57
C TYR A 15 9.72 -3.90 -10.28
N ASN A 16 9.94 -5.21 -10.17
CA ASN A 16 9.01 -6.19 -10.73
C ASN A 16 7.65 -6.14 -10.04
N ASN A 17 7.65 -5.98 -8.72
CA ASN A 17 6.42 -5.82 -7.94
C ASN A 17 5.70 -4.52 -8.31
N TRP A 18 6.45 -3.43 -8.54
CA TRP A 18 5.88 -2.18 -9.02
C TRP A 18 5.11 -2.35 -10.33
N GLU A 19 5.71 -3.03 -11.31
CA GLU A 19 5.02 -3.30 -12.58
C GLU A 19 3.71 -4.08 -12.39
N MET A 20 3.70 -5.07 -11.50
CA MET A 20 2.48 -5.83 -11.18
C MET A 20 1.42 -4.95 -10.49
N ILE A 21 1.82 -4.09 -9.56
CA ILE A 21 0.94 -3.12 -8.91
C ILE A 21 0.36 -2.17 -9.97
N MET A 22 1.19 -1.68 -10.90
CA MET A 22 0.76 -0.75 -11.94
C MET A 22 -0.23 -1.35 -12.94
N VAL A 23 -0.22 -2.66 -13.17
CA VAL A 23 -1.29 -3.35 -13.90
C VAL A 23 -2.64 -3.18 -13.20
N SER A 24 -2.66 -3.32 -11.86
CA SER A 24 -3.87 -3.08 -11.06
C SER A 24 -4.31 -1.62 -11.10
N VAL A 25 -3.35 -0.70 -10.96
CA VAL A 25 -3.58 0.75 -11.03
C VAL A 25 -4.18 1.14 -12.38
N SER A 26 -3.67 0.59 -13.49
CA SER A 26 -4.21 0.84 -14.83
C SER A 26 -5.67 0.40 -14.96
N THR A 27 -6.02 -0.75 -14.38
CA THR A 27 -7.40 -1.25 -14.34
C THR A 27 -8.31 -0.32 -13.53
N LEU A 28 -7.83 0.16 -12.37
CA LEU A 28 -8.54 1.11 -11.52
C LEU A 28 -8.78 2.44 -12.23
N VAL A 29 -7.75 3.01 -12.87
CA VAL A 29 -7.85 4.27 -13.64
C VAL A 29 -8.78 4.12 -14.84
N ALA A 30 -8.78 2.95 -15.50
CA ALA A 30 -9.70 2.67 -16.59
C ALA A 30 -11.16 2.62 -16.13
N SER A 31 -11.43 2.21 -14.89
CA SER A 31 -12.77 2.14 -14.31
C SER A 31 -13.34 3.49 -13.86
N LEU A 32 -12.53 4.55 -13.81
CA LEU A 32 -12.95 5.92 -13.48
C LEU A 32 -13.69 6.56 -14.65
N GLN A 33 -14.87 6.06 -14.96
CA GLN A 33 -15.78 6.67 -15.96
C GLN A 33 -16.86 7.47 -15.23
N PRO A 34 -17.31 8.62 -15.77
CA PRO A 34 -18.31 9.46 -15.10
C PRO A 34 -19.61 8.74 -14.73
N ALA A 35 -19.97 7.68 -15.47
CA ALA A 35 -21.19 6.92 -15.26
C ALA A 35 -21.07 5.73 -14.30
N ASN A 36 -19.84 5.27 -13.97
CA ASN A 36 -19.59 4.05 -13.21
C ASN A 36 -18.59 4.24 -12.06
N SER A 37 -18.35 5.49 -11.63
CA SER A 37 -17.39 5.76 -10.58
C SER A 37 -17.91 5.22 -9.23
N PHE A 38 -17.23 4.24 -8.67
CA PHE A 38 -17.44 3.78 -7.29
C PHE A 38 -16.83 4.75 -6.26
N CYS A 39 -16.25 5.85 -6.72
CA CYS A 39 -15.70 6.93 -5.92
C CYS A 39 -16.57 8.18 -6.10
N GLU A 40 -17.28 8.61 -5.07
CA GLU A 40 -18.21 9.75 -5.12
C GLU A 40 -17.55 11.05 -5.61
N ALA A 41 -16.27 11.24 -5.33
CA ALA A 41 -15.50 12.41 -5.74
C ALA A 41 -14.92 12.31 -7.17
N GLY A 42 -15.07 11.16 -7.85
CA GLY A 42 -14.55 10.96 -9.21
C GLY A 42 -13.01 11.01 -9.33
N THR A 43 -12.28 11.22 -8.25
CA THR A 43 -10.82 11.33 -8.23
C THR A 43 -10.19 10.22 -7.40
N MET A 44 -9.11 9.63 -7.90
CA MET A 44 -8.33 8.62 -7.20
C MET A 44 -6.90 9.08 -7.02
N ILE A 45 -6.34 8.89 -5.83
CA ILE A 45 -4.97 9.27 -5.52
C ILE A 45 -4.19 8.01 -5.12
N PHE A 46 -3.06 7.79 -5.75
CA PHE A 46 -2.13 6.73 -5.43
C PHE A 46 -0.89 7.30 -4.74
N LEU A 47 -0.52 6.75 -3.59
CA LEU A 47 0.68 7.13 -2.85
C LEU A 47 1.72 6.02 -2.98
N GLY A 48 2.72 6.21 -3.82
CA GLY A 48 3.86 5.31 -3.95
C GLY A 48 4.86 5.56 -2.83
N ALA A 49 4.80 4.74 -1.76
CA ALA A 49 5.77 4.77 -0.67
C ALA A 49 7.02 4.00 -1.10
N ILE A 50 8.00 4.71 -1.63
CA ILE A 50 9.19 4.15 -2.27
C ILE A 50 10.34 4.10 -1.26
N ALA A 51 10.98 2.94 -1.13
CA ALA A 51 12.12 2.79 -0.26
C ALA A 51 13.31 3.64 -0.75
N PRO A 52 14.09 4.26 0.17
CA PRO A 52 15.20 5.15 -0.20
C PRO A 52 16.29 4.52 -1.07
N GLY A 53 16.41 3.19 -1.06
CA GLY A 53 17.39 2.45 -1.88
C GLY A 53 16.94 2.17 -3.31
N LEU A 54 15.74 2.60 -3.71
CA LEU A 54 15.22 2.41 -5.06
C LEU A 54 15.39 3.69 -5.89
N ASP A 55 15.63 3.54 -7.18
CA ASP A 55 15.77 4.65 -8.11
C ASP A 55 14.37 5.11 -8.61
N CYS A 56 13.95 6.30 -8.17
CA CYS A 56 12.70 6.92 -8.64
C CYS A 56 12.70 7.22 -10.14
N GLY A 57 13.86 7.38 -10.76
CA GLY A 57 13.98 7.60 -12.20
C GLY A 57 13.47 6.40 -13.00
N ILE A 58 13.79 5.18 -12.56
CA ILE A 58 13.28 3.94 -13.18
C ILE A 58 11.75 3.88 -13.06
N LEU A 59 11.21 4.19 -11.89
CA LEU A 59 9.76 4.18 -11.65
C LEU A 59 9.05 5.27 -12.47
N SER A 60 9.63 6.46 -12.54
CA SER A 60 9.12 7.57 -13.36
C SER A 60 9.08 7.23 -14.84
N GLN A 61 10.14 6.57 -15.35
CA GLN A 61 10.18 6.11 -16.73
C GLN A 61 9.07 5.10 -17.03
N SER A 62 8.86 4.13 -16.13
CA SER A 62 7.76 3.17 -16.23
C SER A 62 6.39 3.88 -16.27
N LEU A 63 6.19 4.88 -15.41
CA LEU A 63 4.96 5.68 -15.42
C LEU A 63 4.74 6.42 -16.73
N HIS A 64 5.77 7.05 -17.28
CA HIS A 64 5.68 7.73 -18.58
C HIS A 64 5.30 6.76 -19.72
N ILE A 65 5.89 5.57 -19.76
CA ILE A 65 5.56 4.52 -20.74
C ILE A 65 4.08 4.12 -20.62
N GLN A 66 3.54 4.10 -19.40
CA GLN A 66 2.14 3.76 -19.12
C GLN A 66 1.17 4.95 -19.31
N GLY A 67 1.67 6.09 -19.80
CA GLY A 67 0.85 7.27 -20.14
C GLY A 67 0.58 8.22 -18.99
N TRP A 68 1.26 8.08 -17.85
CA TRP A 68 1.24 9.06 -16.79
C TRP A 68 2.09 10.29 -17.17
N ARG A 69 1.62 11.48 -16.80
CA ARG A 69 2.31 12.75 -17.08
C ARG A 69 2.70 13.41 -15.78
N LEU A 70 3.96 13.81 -15.69
CA LEU A 70 4.46 14.63 -14.57
C LEU A 70 3.67 15.94 -14.51
N CYS A 71 3.28 16.37 -13.33
CA CYS A 71 2.58 17.64 -13.12
C CYS A 71 3.06 18.32 -11.83
N ASP A 72 3.05 19.67 -11.85
CA ASP A 72 3.51 20.50 -10.74
C ASP A 72 2.43 20.65 -9.63
N GLN A 73 1.20 20.30 -9.94
CA GLN A 73 0.08 20.39 -8.98
C GLN A 73 -0.18 19.05 -8.32
N SER A 74 0.03 19.00 -7.01
CA SER A 74 -0.32 17.84 -6.20
C SER A 74 -1.68 18.04 -5.53
N PRO A 75 -2.57 17.02 -5.56
CA PRO A 75 -3.84 17.07 -4.85
C PRO A 75 -3.68 16.96 -3.33
N LEU A 76 -2.50 16.55 -2.86
CA LEU A 76 -2.15 16.41 -1.45
C LEU A 76 -0.82 17.10 -1.16
N GLN A 77 -0.73 17.73 0.01
CA GLN A 77 0.55 18.21 0.53
C GLN A 77 1.25 17.06 1.26
N ILE A 78 2.42 16.68 0.76
CA ILE A 78 3.27 15.65 1.36
C ILE A 78 4.57 16.32 1.80
N PRO A 79 5.09 16.04 3.02
CA PRO A 79 6.31 16.64 3.55
C PRO A 79 7.58 16.02 2.93
N ASP A 80 7.62 15.96 1.60
CA ASP A 80 8.74 15.50 0.81
C ASP A 80 8.90 16.45 -0.38
N PRO A 81 9.88 17.38 -0.35
CA PRO A 81 10.10 18.34 -1.41
C PRO A 81 10.55 17.70 -2.73
N ASP A 82 11.10 16.49 -2.67
CA ASP A 82 11.56 15.74 -3.84
C ASP A 82 10.49 14.77 -4.37
N SER A 83 9.27 14.80 -3.82
CA SER A 83 8.16 13.99 -4.30
C SER A 83 7.78 14.35 -5.73
N LEU A 84 7.48 13.34 -6.54
CA LEU A 84 7.07 13.50 -7.93
C LEU A 84 5.58 13.20 -8.06
N THR A 85 4.82 14.15 -8.59
CA THR A 85 3.38 13.97 -8.84
C THR A 85 3.13 13.73 -10.32
N PHE A 86 2.36 12.70 -10.60
CA PHE A 86 1.91 12.34 -11.94
C PHE A 86 0.39 12.36 -12.02
N ASN A 87 -0.15 12.67 -13.20
CA ASN A 87 -1.58 12.56 -13.46
C ASN A 87 -1.88 11.70 -14.68
N GLN A 88 -3.01 11.04 -14.65
CA GLN A 88 -3.62 10.34 -15.78
C GLN A 88 -5.14 10.31 -15.61
N LYS A 89 -5.89 10.91 -16.55
CA LYS A 89 -7.34 11.09 -16.41
C LYS A 89 -7.71 11.81 -15.10
N ASN A 90 -8.61 11.23 -14.30
CA ASN A 90 -9.01 11.72 -12.98
C ASN A 90 -8.23 11.04 -11.85
N ALA A 91 -6.99 10.61 -12.10
CA ALA A 91 -6.13 9.99 -11.12
C ALA A 91 -4.82 10.74 -10.97
N TYR A 92 -4.31 10.77 -9.74
CA TYR A 92 -2.98 11.26 -9.40
C TYR A 92 -2.15 10.13 -8.79
N LEU A 93 -0.86 10.14 -9.06
CA LEU A 93 0.10 9.23 -8.44
C LEU A 93 1.28 10.04 -7.92
N ILE A 94 1.57 9.92 -6.64
CA ILE A 94 2.65 10.65 -5.97
C ILE A 94 3.71 9.63 -5.57
N LEU A 95 4.94 9.77 -6.10
CA LEU A 95 6.11 9.01 -5.65
C LEU A 95 6.82 9.79 -4.56
N THR A 96 7.08 9.17 -3.43
CA THR A 96 7.81 9.77 -2.32
C THR A 96 8.73 8.76 -1.64
N GLN A 97 9.91 9.21 -1.21
CA GLN A 97 10.87 8.43 -0.43
C GLN A 97 10.99 8.92 1.02
N ALA A 98 10.64 10.16 1.29
CA ALA A 98 10.78 10.75 2.62
C ALA A 98 9.47 10.75 3.44
N ALA A 99 8.30 10.60 2.80
CA ALA A 99 6.99 10.68 3.46
C ALA A 99 6.32 9.30 3.63
N TYR A 100 7.08 8.30 4.07
CA TYR A 100 6.56 6.93 4.27
C TYR A 100 5.39 6.88 5.26
N ASN A 101 5.54 7.52 6.41
CA ASN A 101 4.51 7.52 7.45
C ASN A 101 3.22 8.18 6.96
N GLU A 102 3.34 9.28 6.23
CA GLU A 102 2.20 10.00 5.65
C GLU A 102 1.47 9.13 4.63
N CYS A 103 2.20 8.38 3.80
CA CYS A 103 1.59 7.42 2.88
C CYS A 103 0.77 6.36 3.63
N LEU A 104 1.26 5.86 4.76
CA LEU A 104 0.51 4.89 5.57
C LEU A 104 -0.72 5.53 6.23
N HIS A 105 -0.59 6.75 6.75
CA HIS A 105 -1.68 7.43 7.45
C HIS A 105 -2.76 7.96 6.52
N LEU A 106 -2.41 8.51 5.36
CA LEU A 106 -3.36 9.10 4.41
C LEU A 106 -4.10 8.06 3.58
N GLY A 107 -3.50 6.91 3.29
CA GLY A 107 -4.14 5.85 2.50
C GLY A 107 -5.38 5.29 3.17
N ASP A 108 -6.47 5.11 2.43
CA ASP A 108 -7.68 4.41 2.88
C ASP A 108 -7.49 2.89 2.84
N LEU A 109 -6.74 2.41 1.85
CA LEU A 109 -6.34 1.01 1.67
C LEU A 109 -4.96 0.93 1.00
N ALA A 110 -4.34 -0.25 1.01
CA ALA A 110 -3.08 -0.47 0.32
C ALA A 110 -3.17 -1.58 -0.75
N ILE A 111 -2.39 -1.43 -1.82
CA ILE A 111 -2.00 -2.53 -2.71
C ILE A 111 -0.54 -2.84 -2.37
N ALA A 112 -0.29 -4.06 -1.87
CA ALA A 112 0.95 -4.37 -1.19
C ALA A 112 1.62 -5.65 -1.71
N MET A 113 2.92 -5.55 -1.94
CA MET A 113 3.82 -6.66 -2.23
C MET A 113 5.06 -6.52 -1.33
N ALA A 114 4.82 -6.35 -0.02
CA ALA A 114 5.84 -6.06 0.98
C ALA A 114 5.53 -6.82 2.28
N GLY A 115 6.55 -7.10 3.08
CA GLY A 115 6.40 -7.71 4.41
C GLY A 115 5.99 -6.66 5.45
N THR A 116 6.98 -6.09 6.11
CA THR A 116 6.82 -5.17 7.25
C THR A 116 5.93 -3.96 6.95
N ALA A 117 6.03 -3.38 5.76
CA ALA A 117 5.20 -2.23 5.39
C ALA A 117 3.70 -2.57 5.35
N THR A 118 3.35 -3.78 4.89
CA THR A 118 1.98 -4.28 4.91
C THR A 118 1.46 -4.47 6.33
N GLU A 119 2.29 -5.04 7.20
CA GLU A 119 1.96 -5.24 8.62
C GLU A 119 1.74 -3.90 9.32
N GLN A 120 2.61 -2.92 9.09
CA GLN A 120 2.46 -1.58 9.65
C GLN A 120 1.17 -0.89 9.16
N PHE A 121 0.85 -1.02 7.87
CA PHE A 121 -0.39 -0.45 7.32
C PHE A 121 -1.63 -1.07 7.95
N ILE A 122 -1.67 -2.40 8.07
CA ILE A 122 -2.77 -3.14 8.71
C ILE A 122 -2.86 -2.81 10.20
N GLY A 123 -1.72 -2.58 10.86
CA GLY A 123 -1.68 -2.13 12.26
C GLY A 123 -2.33 -0.77 12.51
N LEU A 124 -2.55 0.03 11.48
CA LEU A 124 -3.36 1.26 11.55
C LEU A 124 -4.88 1.00 11.41
N GLY A 125 -5.30 -0.27 11.36
CA GLY A 125 -6.71 -0.65 11.20
C GLY A 125 -7.22 -0.51 9.78
N LYS A 126 -6.36 -0.61 8.77
CA LYS A 126 -6.72 -0.41 7.35
C LYS A 126 -6.56 -1.68 6.53
N PRO A 127 -7.41 -1.90 5.50
CA PRO A 127 -7.30 -3.06 4.63
C PRO A 127 -6.10 -2.97 3.68
N ALA A 128 -5.44 -4.09 3.45
CA ALA A 128 -4.46 -4.22 2.38
C ALA A 128 -4.85 -5.34 1.42
N ILE A 129 -4.57 -5.16 0.14
CA ILE A 129 -4.74 -6.17 -0.91
C ILE A 129 -3.36 -6.61 -1.35
N ALA A 130 -3.07 -7.90 -1.21
CA ALA A 130 -1.79 -8.48 -1.57
C ALA A 130 -1.89 -9.24 -2.90
N ILE A 131 -0.88 -9.04 -3.74
CA ILE A 131 -0.71 -9.76 -5.01
C ILE A 131 0.54 -10.63 -4.84
N PRO A 132 0.49 -11.96 -5.08
CA PRO A 132 1.68 -12.81 -4.98
C PRO A 132 2.76 -12.39 -5.98
N GLY A 133 3.97 -12.18 -5.50
CA GLY A 133 5.13 -11.89 -6.35
C GLY A 133 5.84 -13.14 -6.83
N GLY A 134 6.76 -12.96 -7.79
CA GLY A 134 7.67 -14.00 -8.27
C GLY A 134 9.08 -13.90 -7.72
N GLY A 135 9.33 -13.00 -6.79
CA GLY A 135 10.66 -12.73 -6.25
C GLY A 135 11.08 -13.67 -5.11
N PRO A 136 12.34 -13.61 -4.69
CA PRO A 136 12.86 -14.47 -3.64
C PRO A 136 12.32 -14.13 -2.25
N GLN A 137 11.87 -12.90 -2.02
CA GLN A 137 11.41 -12.45 -0.70
C GLN A 137 9.90 -12.38 -0.61
N TYR A 138 9.24 -11.80 -1.61
CA TYR A 138 7.79 -11.71 -1.67
C TYR A 138 7.27 -12.63 -2.78
N ASN A 139 7.01 -13.87 -2.44
CA ASN A 139 6.48 -14.90 -3.34
C ASN A 139 5.11 -15.39 -2.87
N ALA A 140 4.52 -16.32 -3.61
CA ALA A 140 3.20 -16.85 -3.30
C ALA A 140 3.11 -17.50 -1.91
N ALA A 141 4.15 -18.24 -1.51
CA ALA A 141 4.19 -18.90 -0.19
C ALA A 141 4.27 -17.86 0.95
N PHE A 142 5.07 -16.79 0.77
CA PHE A 142 5.13 -15.70 1.74
C PHE A 142 3.81 -14.94 1.83
N ALA A 143 3.23 -14.57 0.69
CA ALA A 143 1.96 -13.85 0.64
C ALA A 143 0.83 -14.64 1.31
N GLU A 144 0.78 -15.96 1.10
CA GLU A 144 -0.18 -16.86 1.75
C GLU A 144 0.06 -16.97 3.27
N ALA A 145 1.31 -17.12 3.71
CA ALA A 145 1.64 -17.15 5.13
C ALA A 145 1.28 -15.81 5.82
N GLN A 146 1.58 -14.68 5.17
CA GLN A 146 1.24 -13.36 5.66
C GLN A 146 -0.29 -13.15 5.74
N SER A 147 -1.07 -13.65 4.77
CA SER A 147 -2.53 -13.56 4.82
C SER A 147 -3.12 -14.35 5.99
N ARG A 148 -2.58 -15.51 6.32
CA ARG A 148 -2.96 -16.25 7.53
C ARG A 148 -2.61 -15.52 8.82
N LEU A 149 -1.43 -14.88 8.85
CA LEU A 149 -1.00 -14.08 9.99
C LEU A 149 -1.91 -12.89 10.24
N LEU A 150 -2.25 -12.14 9.19
CA LEU A 150 -2.97 -10.88 9.28
C LEU A 150 -4.50 -11.03 9.18
N GLY A 151 -4.97 -12.23 8.84
CA GLY A 151 -6.39 -12.55 8.79
C GLY A 151 -7.15 -11.72 7.74
N ILE A 152 -8.37 -11.34 8.07
CA ILE A 152 -9.27 -10.63 7.15
C ILE A 152 -8.78 -9.24 6.74
N SER A 153 -7.79 -8.68 7.43
CA SER A 153 -7.22 -7.36 7.09
C SER A 153 -6.30 -7.41 5.88
N LEU A 154 -5.83 -8.61 5.47
CA LEU A 154 -5.06 -8.81 4.24
C LEU A 154 -5.85 -9.66 3.25
N ILE A 155 -6.35 -9.02 2.20
CA ILE A 155 -7.07 -9.68 1.12
C ILE A 155 -6.03 -10.17 0.09
N LEU A 156 -5.79 -11.48 0.04
CA LEU A 156 -4.90 -12.07 -0.94
C LEU A 156 -5.68 -12.33 -2.24
N VAL A 157 -5.22 -11.73 -3.33
CA VAL A 157 -5.73 -11.97 -4.68
C VAL A 157 -4.70 -12.76 -5.49
N ASN A 158 -5.13 -13.53 -6.49
CA ASN A 158 -4.22 -14.36 -7.26
C ASN A 158 -3.53 -13.61 -8.41
N GLN A 159 -4.12 -12.50 -8.85
CA GLN A 159 -3.64 -11.73 -10.00
C GLN A 159 -4.11 -10.27 -9.94
N PRO A 160 -3.40 -9.34 -10.60
CA PRO A 160 -3.69 -7.90 -10.58
C PRO A 160 -5.13 -7.53 -10.97
N SER A 161 -5.75 -8.26 -11.90
CA SER A 161 -7.13 -7.99 -12.35
C SER A 161 -8.19 -8.19 -11.27
N GLN A 162 -7.88 -8.89 -10.18
CA GLN A 162 -8.79 -9.11 -9.05
C GLN A 162 -8.77 -7.97 -8.02
N VAL A 163 -7.84 -7.02 -8.12
CA VAL A 163 -7.74 -5.90 -7.18
C VAL A 163 -8.97 -4.99 -7.26
N LEU A 164 -9.40 -4.62 -8.46
CA LEU A 164 -10.60 -3.78 -8.64
C LEU A 164 -11.87 -4.42 -8.03
N PRO A 165 -12.22 -5.67 -8.32
CA PRO A 165 -13.35 -6.33 -7.64
C PRO A 165 -13.22 -6.39 -6.12
N ALA A 166 -12.01 -6.62 -5.60
CA ALA A 166 -11.76 -6.64 -4.15
C ALA A 166 -12.02 -5.26 -3.52
N ILE A 167 -11.52 -4.17 -4.11
CA ILE A 167 -11.79 -2.81 -3.64
C ILE A 167 -13.29 -2.51 -3.69
N GLN A 168 -13.97 -2.82 -4.79
CA GLN A 168 -15.40 -2.59 -4.91
C GLN A 168 -16.21 -3.35 -3.85
N SER A 169 -15.79 -4.58 -3.53
CA SER A 169 -16.41 -5.37 -2.46
C SER A 169 -16.23 -4.73 -1.09
N LEU A 170 -15.02 -4.25 -0.78
CA LEU A 170 -14.72 -3.55 0.48
C LEU A 170 -15.56 -2.28 0.64
N LEU A 171 -15.60 -1.44 -0.39
CA LEU A 171 -16.29 -0.14 -0.32
C LEU A 171 -17.82 -0.28 -0.21
N LYS A 172 -18.39 -1.41 -0.66
CA LYS A 172 -19.81 -1.71 -0.55
C LYS A 172 -20.21 -2.29 0.82
N ASN A 173 -19.25 -2.65 1.66
CA ASN A 173 -19.50 -3.37 2.91
C ASN A 173 -18.83 -2.68 4.11
N PRO A 174 -19.43 -1.60 4.67
CA PRO A 174 -18.85 -0.86 5.80
C PRO A 174 -18.62 -1.74 7.04
N ASP A 175 -19.48 -2.73 7.29
CA ASP A 175 -19.33 -3.65 8.42
C ASP A 175 -18.05 -4.48 8.29
N VAL A 176 -17.73 -4.91 7.06
CA VAL A 176 -16.49 -5.64 6.78
C VAL A 176 -15.27 -4.75 7.03
N LEU A 177 -15.32 -3.47 6.64
CA LEU A 177 -14.25 -2.52 6.94
C LEU A 177 -14.05 -2.32 8.44
N HIS A 178 -15.13 -2.28 9.22
CA HIS A 178 -15.06 -2.20 10.67
C HIS A 178 -14.38 -3.44 11.28
N GLU A 179 -14.78 -4.64 10.85
CA GLU A 179 -14.16 -5.89 11.31
C GLU A 179 -12.68 -6.00 10.90
N ILE A 180 -12.33 -5.53 9.69
CA ILE A 180 -10.94 -5.44 9.21
C ILE A 180 -10.12 -4.54 10.14
N ALA A 181 -10.65 -3.37 10.49
CA ALA A 181 -9.97 -2.42 11.37
C ALA A 181 -9.70 -3.04 12.75
N LYS A 182 -10.70 -3.66 13.34
CA LYS A 182 -10.60 -4.35 14.61
C LYS A 182 -9.59 -5.51 14.58
N ASN A 183 -9.66 -6.34 13.54
CA ASN A 183 -8.71 -7.45 13.33
C ASN A 183 -7.28 -6.96 13.18
N GLY A 184 -7.04 -5.91 12.39
CA GLY A 184 -5.70 -5.35 12.17
C GLY A 184 -5.07 -4.86 13.47
N LEU A 185 -5.80 -4.06 14.25
CA LEU A 185 -5.36 -3.59 15.56
C LEU A 185 -5.09 -4.75 16.53
N GLN A 186 -5.92 -5.78 16.53
CA GLN A 186 -5.74 -6.96 17.40
C GLN A 186 -4.50 -7.77 16.99
N ARG A 187 -4.28 -8.00 15.69
CA ARG A 187 -3.15 -8.80 15.17
C ARG A 187 -1.81 -8.12 15.37
N MET A 188 -1.74 -6.82 15.17
CA MET A 188 -0.50 -6.06 15.30
C MET A 188 -0.24 -5.56 16.73
N GLY A 189 -1.26 -5.53 17.57
CA GLY A 189 -1.16 -5.06 18.95
C GLY A 189 -1.07 -3.54 19.07
N LEU A 190 -0.97 -3.08 20.32
CA LEU A 190 -0.88 -1.65 20.63
C LEU A 190 0.53 -1.09 20.35
N ALA A 191 0.59 0.21 20.07
CA ALA A 191 1.86 0.94 19.96
C ALA A 191 2.72 0.79 21.23
N GLY A 192 4.05 1.01 21.10
CA GLY A 192 4.98 0.92 22.23
C GLY A 192 5.63 -0.46 22.41
N ALA A 193 5.65 -1.33 21.40
CA ALA A 193 6.28 -2.66 21.47
C ALA A 193 7.75 -2.59 21.90
N ALA A 194 8.53 -1.66 21.36
CA ALA A 194 9.94 -1.46 21.72
C ALA A 194 10.13 -1.13 23.21
N GLN A 195 9.25 -0.29 23.76
CA GLN A 195 9.29 0.06 25.18
C GLN A 195 8.97 -1.16 26.05
N ARG A 196 7.90 -1.92 25.73
CA ARG A 196 7.56 -3.15 26.48
C ARG A 196 8.67 -4.19 26.45
N ILE A 197 9.36 -4.32 25.31
CA ILE A 197 10.52 -5.22 25.20
C ILE A 197 11.66 -4.74 26.10
N ALA A 198 11.97 -3.44 26.11
CA ALA A 198 13.00 -2.86 26.96
C ALA A 198 12.69 -3.05 28.46
N GLU A 199 11.46 -2.78 28.86
CA GLU A 199 10.99 -3.00 30.24
C GLU A 199 11.12 -4.48 30.65
N CYS A 200 10.68 -5.40 29.82
CA CYS A 200 10.82 -6.84 30.08
C CYS A 200 12.29 -7.28 30.20
N LEU A 201 13.18 -6.73 29.40
CA LEU A 201 14.62 -7.01 29.50
C LEU A 201 15.23 -6.44 30.81
N GLN A 202 14.85 -5.21 31.18
CA GLN A 202 15.31 -4.59 32.42
C GLN A 202 14.88 -5.39 33.67
N GLU A 203 13.61 -5.79 33.75
CA GLU A 203 13.08 -6.60 34.83
C GLU A 203 13.84 -7.93 34.97
N ARG A 204 14.11 -8.61 33.86
CA ARG A 204 14.89 -9.88 33.88
C ARG A 204 16.37 -9.70 34.21
N TRP A 205 16.93 -8.52 33.94
CA TRP A 205 18.34 -8.23 34.22
C TRP A 205 18.55 -7.84 35.67
N VAL A 206 17.63 -7.11 36.29
CA VAL A 206 17.70 -6.68 37.69
C VAL A 206 17.33 -7.83 38.62
N SER A 207 16.60 -8.84 38.18
CA SER A 207 16.16 -10.01 38.96
C SER A 207 17.21 -11.13 39.04
N ARG A 208 18.42 -10.90 38.48
CA ARG A 208 19.59 -11.78 38.59
C ARG A 208 20.68 -11.17 39.46
#